data_5c359bd2f2f9878c3975a0a74f54746b
#
_entry.id   5c359bd2f2f9878c3975a0a74f54746b
#
_cell.length_a   1.000
_cell.length_b   1.000
_cell.length_c   1.000
_cell.angle_alpha   90.00
_cell.angle_beta   90.00
_cell.angle_gamma   90.00
#
_symmetry.space_group_name_H-M   'P 1'
#
loop_
_entity.id
_entity.type
_entity.pdbx_description
1 polymer ?
#
loop_
_entity_poly.entity_id
_entity_poly.type
_entity_poly.pdbx_seq_one_letter_code
_entity_poly.pdbx_strand_id
1 'polypeptide(L)'
;MDKLTIIRLLEGGRSQRSVAKELGLNRKTVGRYWKQYQAAQRALESDPADPIKKEALTARPTYQSENRKPRKYTPEIDQRVEEILAFDRLKTKQLGPHKQQLTTVAIHEILVSEGFDIAQSTLRPYVREKIQTKKEAYIKQLYPLGYRTEFDFGEVKCLINQQKRTLTLAVFSCPASGYRWGKLYESANQQVFLDAHIRFFEHLKGVYSTVVYDNMRNVVKRFVGPHEKELNDELVKLALYYRFEPVVTNAFSGHEKGHVEKSVQVLRRKAFIKQYEFESIEHAQKHLDLAIVDLNLTSTISTEQAQLQELRGFYDYGVTTKQTVDKYSFVHVGGNYYSVPDYLVGQKVTVKRYLNELKIVGSSQVIATHSIQKGEKQYSVDIRHYLTTFLRKPKSLEHSLVLKKTPKLRRCFLQYYQKTPRRFLQFVEQHLGDSIDQLIIQLEEEAIKDQKVFKTPPSRAVNEARNQLQEYNVIHQVRKVTNK
;
A
#
# COMPACT_ATOMS: atom_id res chain seq x y z
N MET A 1 2.03 -33.43 -37.52
CA MET A 1 1.69 -33.95 -38.89
C MET A 1 1.74 -32.78 -39.85
N ASP A 2 2.59 -32.89 -40.86
CA ASP A 2 2.84 -31.77 -41.76
C ASP A 2 1.94 -31.88 -43.01
N LYS A 3 0.94 -30.97 -43.11
CA LYS A 3 0.03 -30.84 -44.26
C LYS A 3 0.83 -30.62 -45.57
N LEU A 4 1.94 -29.93 -45.50
CA LEU A 4 2.80 -29.61 -46.64
C LEU A 4 3.44 -30.85 -47.24
N THR A 5 3.85 -31.83 -46.41
CA THR A 5 4.39 -33.12 -46.87
C THR A 5 3.37 -33.92 -47.68
N ILE A 6 2.11 -33.95 -47.20
CA ILE A 6 1.01 -34.59 -47.92
C ILE A 6 0.78 -33.94 -49.30
N ILE A 7 0.74 -32.62 -49.35
CA ILE A 7 0.51 -31.83 -50.58
C ILE A 7 1.66 -32.05 -51.57
N ARG A 8 2.91 -31.96 -51.13
CA ARG A 8 4.10 -32.17 -51.99
C ARG A 8 4.12 -33.58 -52.63
N LEU A 9 3.80 -34.59 -51.85
CA LEU A 9 3.78 -35.97 -52.37
C LEU A 9 2.66 -36.15 -53.41
N LEU A 10 1.52 -35.50 -53.22
CA LEU A 10 0.38 -35.57 -54.18
C LEU A 10 0.62 -34.74 -55.45
N GLU A 11 1.27 -33.56 -55.35
CA GLU A 11 1.70 -32.77 -56.48
C GLU A 11 2.80 -33.45 -57.30
N GLY A 12 3.65 -34.27 -56.63
CA GLY A 12 4.62 -35.14 -57.28
C GLY A 12 4.01 -36.36 -58.00
N GLY A 13 2.69 -36.39 -58.21
CA GLY A 13 1.99 -37.41 -59.01
C GLY A 13 1.68 -38.73 -58.26
N ARG A 14 1.91 -38.80 -56.93
CA ARG A 14 1.59 -39.99 -56.13
C ARG A 14 0.11 -40.08 -55.85
N SER A 15 -0.42 -41.29 -55.82
CA SER A 15 -1.84 -41.53 -55.49
C SER A 15 -2.12 -41.29 -54.01
N GLN A 16 -3.33 -40.83 -53.70
CA GLN A 16 -3.79 -40.66 -52.28
C GLN A 16 -3.65 -41.92 -51.45
N ARG A 17 -3.76 -43.11 -52.10
CA ARG A 17 -3.62 -44.43 -51.45
C ARG A 17 -2.15 -44.69 -51.07
N SER A 18 -1.24 -44.35 -51.97
CA SER A 18 0.21 -44.49 -51.77
C SER A 18 0.69 -43.59 -50.65
N VAL A 19 0.31 -42.28 -50.69
CA VAL A 19 0.65 -41.28 -49.67
C VAL A 19 0.08 -41.66 -48.29
N ALA A 20 -1.15 -42.17 -48.25
CA ALA A 20 -1.76 -42.61 -47.00
C ALA A 20 -0.99 -43.79 -46.38
N LYS A 21 -0.55 -44.77 -47.21
CA LYS A 21 0.23 -45.93 -46.76
C LYS A 21 1.62 -45.50 -46.27
N GLU A 22 2.30 -44.66 -47.02
CA GLU A 22 3.65 -44.16 -46.70
C GLU A 22 3.71 -43.36 -45.40
N LEU A 23 2.72 -42.52 -45.17
CA LEU A 23 2.66 -41.65 -43.98
C LEU A 23 1.89 -42.26 -42.81
N GLY A 24 1.38 -43.49 -42.91
CA GLY A 24 0.58 -44.12 -41.84
C GLY A 24 -0.75 -43.43 -41.56
N LEU A 25 -1.35 -42.77 -42.57
CA LEU A 25 -2.55 -41.95 -42.41
C LEU A 25 -3.78 -42.61 -43.02
N ASN A 26 -4.97 -42.17 -42.51
CA ASN A 26 -6.21 -42.57 -43.14
C ASN A 26 -6.37 -41.91 -44.53
N ARG A 27 -6.68 -42.67 -45.58
CA ARG A 27 -6.90 -42.15 -46.93
C ARG A 27 -7.92 -41.00 -46.98
N LYS A 28 -8.98 -41.04 -46.17
CA LYS A 28 -9.99 -39.98 -46.10
C LYS A 28 -9.37 -38.67 -45.62
N THR A 29 -8.40 -38.71 -44.70
CA THR A 29 -7.67 -37.55 -44.19
C THR A 29 -6.79 -36.95 -45.29
N VAL A 30 -6.04 -37.77 -46.01
CA VAL A 30 -5.21 -37.32 -47.15
C VAL A 30 -6.08 -36.68 -48.23
N GLY A 31 -7.22 -37.32 -48.60
CA GLY A 31 -8.17 -36.81 -49.59
C GLY A 31 -8.81 -35.47 -49.15
N ARG A 32 -9.11 -35.32 -47.87
CA ARG A 32 -9.65 -34.06 -47.32
C ARG A 32 -8.65 -32.92 -47.45
N TYR A 33 -7.39 -33.12 -47.07
CA TYR A 33 -6.35 -32.08 -47.17
C TYR A 33 -6.05 -31.72 -48.62
N TRP A 34 -6.07 -32.69 -49.53
CA TRP A 34 -5.92 -32.46 -50.96
C TRP A 34 -7.05 -31.60 -51.52
N LYS A 35 -8.30 -31.94 -51.22
CA LYS A 35 -9.46 -31.11 -51.64
C LYS A 35 -9.41 -29.68 -51.11
N GLN A 36 -9.01 -29.50 -49.82
CA GLN A 36 -8.86 -28.18 -49.23
C GLN A 36 -7.76 -27.36 -49.92
N TYR A 37 -6.65 -28.00 -50.24
CA TYR A 37 -5.55 -27.34 -50.95
C TYR A 37 -5.98 -26.90 -52.37
N GLN A 38 -6.59 -27.79 -53.12
CA GLN A 38 -7.11 -27.49 -54.44
C GLN A 38 -8.16 -26.35 -54.44
N ALA A 39 -9.02 -26.32 -53.45
CA ALA A 39 -9.98 -25.24 -53.27
C ALA A 39 -9.33 -23.90 -52.95
N ALA A 40 -8.33 -23.93 -52.08
CA ALA A 40 -7.55 -22.73 -51.76
C ALA A 40 -6.73 -22.22 -52.95
N GLN A 41 -6.16 -23.11 -53.75
CA GLN A 41 -5.41 -22.79 -54.95
C GLN A 41 -6.32 -22.09 -55.98
N ARG A 42 -7.49 -22.68 -56.28
CA ARG A 42 -8.50 -22.08 -57.19
C ARG A 42 -8.98 -20.70 -56.68
N ALA A 43 -9.18 -20.54 -55.38
CA ALA A 43 -9.56 -19.27 -54.79
C ALA A 43 -8.46 -18.20 -54.92
N LEU A 44 -7.19 -18.61 -54.87
CA LEU A 44 -6.05 -17.70 -55.06
C LEU A 44 -5.87 -17.33 -56.54
N GLU A 45 -6.15 -18.26 -57.47
CA GLU A 45 -6.14 -17.96 -58.91
C GLU A 45 -7.15 -16.88 -59.31
N SER A 46 -8.31 -16.82 -58.62
CA SER A 46 -9.31 -15.78 -58.82
C SER A 46 -8.96 -14.42 -58.30
N ASP A 47 -8.05 -14.35 -57.29
CA ASP A 47 -7.56 -13.08 -56.70
C ASP A 47 -6.17 -13.30 -56.07
N PRO A 48 -5.11 -13.16 -56.88
CA PRO A 48 -3.73 -13.47 -56.45
C PRO A 48 -3.17 -12.52 -55.43
N ALA A 49 -3.77 -11.35 -55.22
CA ALA A 49 -3.27 -10.32 -54.31
C ALA A 49 -3.80 -10.48 -52.87
N ASP A 50 -4.88 -11.24 -52.63
CA ASP A 50 -5.51 -11.41 -51.33
C ASP A 50 -4.61 -12.13 -50.32
N PRO A 51 -4.17 -11.45 -49.24
CA PRO A 51 -3.32 -12.05 -48.23
C PRO A 51 -4.00 -13.19 -47.46
N ILE A 52 -5.31 -13.16 -47.27
CA ILE A 52 -6.08 -14.17 -46.56
C ILE A 52 -6.12 -15.48 -47.37
N LYS A 53 -6.28 -15.40 -48.69
CA LYS A 53 -6.24 -16.56 -49.58
C LYS A 53 -4.85 -17.19 -49.66
N LYS A 54 -3.79 -16.37 -49.60
CA LYS A 54 -2.40 -16.89 -49.52
C LYS A 54 -2.16 -17.64 -48.21
N GLU A 55 -2.61 -17.10 -47.09
CA GLU A 55 -2.47 -17.72 -45.77
C GLU A 55 -3.28 -19.06 -45.69
N ALA A 56 -4.42 -19.18 -46.37
CA ALA A 56 -5.23 -20.39 -46.42
C ALA A 56 -4.49 -21.60 -47.05
N LEU A 57 -3.54 -21.38 -47.95
CA LEU A 57 -2.69 -22.43 -48.51
C LEU A 57 -1.80 -23.10 -47.46
N THR A 58 -1.24 -22.31 -46.55
CA THR A 58 -0.28 -22.74 -45.52
C THR A 58 -0.93 -23.01 -44.16
N ALA A 59 -2.20 -22.63 -43.99
CA ALA A 59 -2.93 -22.77 -42.73
C ALA A 59 -2.87 -24.23 -42.21
N ARG A 60 -2.55 -24.36 -40.93
CA ARG A 60 -2.58 -25.69 -40.26
C ARG A 60 -4.01 -26.18 -40.19
N PRO A 61 -4.21 -27.53 -40.30
CA PRO A 61 -5.52 -28.11 -40.19
C PRO A 61 -6.13 -27.77 -38.82
N THR A 62 -7.21 -27.05 -38.79
CA THR A 62 -8.01 -26.81 -37.58
C THR A 62 -9.12 -27.84 -37.47
N TYR A 63 -9.37 -28.30 -36.24
CA TYR A 63 -10.48 -29.21 -35.97
C TYR A 63 -11.78 -28.38 -36.02
N GLN A 64 -12.64 -28.68 -37.02
CA GLN A 64 -13.96 -28.06 -37.15
C GLN A 64 -14.91 -28.67 -36.11
N SER A 65 -15.10 -27.98 -34.99
CA SER A 65 -16.06 -28.36 -33.95
C SER A 65 -17.47 -27.83 -34.20
N GLU A 66 -17.65 -26.93 -35.16
CA GLU A 66 -18.89 -26.18 -35.44
C GLU A 66 -20.09 -27.07 -35.75
N ASN A 67 -19.86 -28.27 -36.26
CA ASN A 67 -20.91 -29.26 -36.59
C ASN A 67 -21.28 -30.21 -35.45
N ARG A 68 -20.68 -30.06 -34.26
CA ARG A 68 -21.06 -30.88 -33.10
C ARG A 68 -22.21 -30.20 -32.36
N LYS A 69 -23.39 -30.78 -32.47
CA LYS A 69 -24.51 -30.41 -31.59
C LYS A 69 -24.17 -30.79 -30.15
N PRO A 70 -24.36 -29.86 -29.18
CA PRO A 70 -24.16 -30.19 -27.78
C PRO A 70 -25.09 -31.30 -27.34
N ARG A 71 -24.59 -32.38 -26.74
CA ARG A 71 -25.39 -33.56 -26.35
C ARG A 71 -26.22 -33.33 -25.09
N LYS A 72 -25.72 -32.48 -24.16
CA LYS A 72 -26.32 -32.24 -22.84
C LYS A 72 -27.03 -30.89 -22.73
N TYR A 73 -26.73 -29.93 -23.60
CA TYR A 73 -27.43 -28.64 -23.67
C TYR A 73 -28.48 -28.71 -24.78
N THR A 74 -29.70 -29.03 -24.39
CA THR A 74 -30.82 -29.22 -25.33
C THR A 74 -31.52 -27.88 -25.61
N PRO A 75 -32.33 -27.79 -26.73
CA PRO A 75 -33.13 -26.61 -26.99
C PRO A 75 -34.10 -26.26 -25.84
N GLU A 76 -34.61 -27.25 -25.12
CA GLU A 76 -35.49 -27.06 -23.96
C GLU A 76 -34.76 -26.34 -22.81
N ILE A 77 -33.52 -26.77 -22.51
CA ILE A 77 -32.67 -26.12 -21.54
C ILE A 77 -32.35 -24.68 -21.99
N ASP A 78 -32.07 -24.48 -23.29
CA ASP A 78 -31.78 -23.17 -23.84
C ASP A 78 -32.96 -22.21 -23.66
N GLN A 79 -34.17 -22.64 -23.98
CA GLN A 79 -35.40 -21.87 -23.77
C GLN A 79 -35.62 -21.57 -22.30
N ARG A 80 -35.44 -22.58 -21.42
CA ARG A 80 -35.64 -22.37 -19.98
C ARG A 80 -34.64 -21.38 -19.37
N VAL A 81 -33.38 -21.44 -19.81
CA VAL A 81 -32.37 -20.43 -19.42
C VAL A 81 -32.76 -19.04 -19.86
N GLU A 82 -33.33 -18.83 -21.06
CA GLU A 82 -33.83 -17.55 -21.51
C GLU A 82 -34.98 -17.04 -20.63
N GLU A 83 -35.92 -17.89 -20.27
CA GLU A 83 -37.03 -17.53 -19.37
C GLU A 83 -36.52 -17.09 -18.01
N ILE A 84 -35.56 -17.82 -17.42
CA ILE A 84 -34.94 -17.48 -16.13
C ILE A 84 -34.20 -16.13 -16.23
N LEU A 85 -33.46 -15.89 -17.30
CA LEU A 85 -32.77 -14.62 -17.53
C LEU A 85 -33.74 -13.45 -17.78
N ALA A 86 -34.88 -13.71 -18.47
CA ALA A 86 -35.92 -12.72 -18.66
C ALA A 86 -36.56 -12.31 -17.33
N PHE A 87 -36.82 -13.29 -16.47
CA PHE A 87 -37.29 -13.02 -15.11
C PHE A 87 -36.32 -12.15 -14.29
N ASP A 88 -35.02 -12.45 -14.35
CA ASP A 88 -33.99 -11.66 -13.64
C ASP A 88 -33.89 -10.21 -14.19
N ARG A 89 -34.04 -10.02 -15.50
CA ARG A 89 -34.14 -8.70 -16.13
C ARG A 89 -35.35 -7.92 -15.64
N LEU A 90 -36.54 -8.54 -15.53
CA LEU A 90 -37.75 -7.93 -15.00
C LEU A 90 -37.59 -7.55 -13.53
N LYS A 91 -37.05 -8.46 -12.72
CA LYS A 91 -36.73 -8.22 -11.33
C LYS A 91 -35.79 -7.01 -11.16
N THR A 92 -34.73 -6.94 -11.97
CA THR A 92 -33.79 -5.82 -11.96
C THR A 92 -34.45 -4.51 -12.38
N LYS A 93 -35.38 -4.53 -13.33
CA LYS A 93 -36.15 -3.35 -13.73
C LYS A 93 -37.07 -2.84 -12.63
N GLN A 94 -37.67 -3.75 -11.84
CA GLN A 94 -38.59 -3.41 -10.77
C GLN A 94 -37.87 -2.94 -9.48
N LEU A 95 -36.76 -3.61 -9.11
CA LEU A 95 -36.03 -3.33 -7.89
C LEU A 95 -34.93 -2.29 -8.04
N GLY A 96 -34.60 -1.89 -9.26
CA GLY A 96 -33.42 -1.07 -9.55
C GLY A 96 -32.10 -1.85 -9.36
N PRO A 97 -30.95 -1.17 -9.34
CA PRO A 97 -29.66 -1.80 -9.13
C PRO A 97 -29.59 -2.49 -7.75
N HIS A 98 -29.47 -3.81 -7.74
CA HIS A 98 -29.41 -4.62 -6.51
C HIS A 98 -28.33 -5.71 -6.61
N LYS A 99 -27.89 -6.22 -5.44
CA LYS A 99 -26.87 -7.27 -5.36
C LYS A 99 -27.42 -8.71 -5.52
N GLN A 100 -28.71 -8.87 -5.64
CA GLN A 100 -29.41 -10.17 -5.72
C GLN A 100 -29.62 -10.62 -7.18
N GLN A 101 -28.60 -10.46 -8.02
CA GLN A 101 -28.62 -10.95 -9.41
C GLN A 101 -28.43 -12.47 -9.43
N LEU A 102 -29.09 -13.12 -10.42
CA LEU A 102 -28.92 -14.57 -10.63
C LEU A 102 -27.48 -14.89 -11.06
N THR A 103 -26.89 -15.82 -10.36
CA THR A 103 -25.57 -16.38 -10.72
C THR A 103 -25.77 -17.62 -11.57
N THR A 104 -24.74 -18.04 -12.32
CA THR A 104 -24.76 -19.31 -13.07
C THR A 104 -25.03 -20.51 -12.15
N VAL A 105 -24.61 -20.43 -10.88
CA VAL A 105 -24.90 -21.45 -9.85
C VAL A 105 -26.40 -21.52 -9.57
N ALA A 106 -27.02 -20.38 -9.29
CA ALA A 106 -28.46 -20.32 -9.01
C ALA A 106 -29.30 -20.77 -10.24
N ILE A 107 -28.89 -20.40 -11.44
CA ILE A 107 -29.56 -20.89 -12.69
C ILE A 107 -29.44 -22.41 -12.79
N HIS A 108 -28.27 -22.97 -12.49
CA HIS A 108 -28.07 -24.42 -12.47
C HIS A 108 -28.94 -25.10 -11.41
N GLU A 109 -29.01 -24.56 -10.20
CA GLU A 109 -29.87 -25.11 -9.13
C GLU A 109 -31.35 -25.09 -9.51
N ILE A 110 -31.82 -24.04 -10.17
CA ILE A 110 -33.19 -23.96 -10.68
C ILE A 110 -33.44 -25.10 -11.72
N LEU A 111 -32.56 -25.25 -12.70
CA LEU A 111 -32.69 -26.25 -13.72
C LEU A 111 -32.67 -27.68 -13.14
N VAL A 112 -31.79 -27.96 -12.18
CA VAL A 112 -31.72 -29.25 -11.50
C VAL A 112 -33.01 -29.52 -10.68
N SER A 113 -33.55 -28.53 -9.99
CA SER A 113 -34.81 -28.66 -9.26
C SER A 113 -36.02 -28.88 -10.15
N GLU A 114 -35.95 -28.47 -11.42
CA GLU A 114 -36.96 -28.71 -12.46
C GLU A 114 -36.74 -30.06 -13.21
N GLY A 115 -35.72 -30.86 -12.81
CA GLY A 115 -35.46 -32.16 -13.33
C GLY A 115 -34.52 -32.24 -14.54
N PHE A 116 -33.85 -31.17 -14.92
CA PHE A 116 -32.86 -31.17 -16.00
C PHE A 116 -31.52 -31.77 -15.53
N ASP A 117 -31.04 -32.81 -16.24
CA ASP A 117 -29.73 -33.44 -16.01
C ASP A 117 -28.63 -32.69 -16.79
N ILE A 118 -28.11 -31.62 -16.24
CA ILE A 118 -27.01 -30.85 -16.81
C ILE A 118 -25.96 -30.52 -15.76
N ALA A 119 -24.67 -30.71 -16.09
CA ALA A 119 -23.58 -30.27 -15.21
C ALA A 119 -23.36 -28.76 -15.28
N GLN A 120 -23.04 -28.13 -14.16
CA GLN A 120 -22.76 -26.71 -14.08
C GLN A 120 -21.64 -26.26 -15.05
N SER A 121 -20.61 -27.11 -15.23
CA SER A 121 -19.50 -26.81 -16.15
C SER A 121 -19.98 -26.77 -17.63
N THR A 122 -21.01 -27.55 -17.98
CA THR A 122 -21.63 -27.56 -19.31
C THR A 122 -22.53 -26.34 -19.51
N LEU A 123 -23.28 -25.93 -18.48
CA LEU A 123 -24.17 -24.75 -18.51
C LEU A 123 -23.43 -23.43 -18.62
N ARG A 124 -22.31 -23.31 -17.92
CA ARG A 124 -21.56 -22.04 -17.73
C ARG A 124 -21.20 -21.30 -19.02
N PRO A 125 -20.67 -21.92 -20.08
CA PRO A 125 -20.39 -21.24 -21.35
C PRO A 125 -21.61 -20.60 -21.98
N TYR A 126 -22.75 -21.33 -22.01
CA TYR A 126 -23.99 -20.86 -22.65
C TYR A 126 -24.63 -19.69 -21.88
N VAL A 127 -24.72 -19.80 -20.54
CA VAL A 127 -25.19 -18.70 -19.70
C VAL A 127 -24.30 -17.47 -19.87
N ARG A 128 -22.96 -17.66 -19.91
CA ARG A 128 -22.02 -16.57 -20.11
C ARG A 128 -22.20 -15.90 -21.46
N GLU A 129 -22.45 -16.64 -22.51
CA GLU A 129 -22.73 -16.11 -23.87
C GLU A 129 -24.00 -15.27 -23.88
N LYS A 130 -25.09 -15.75 -23.25
CA LYS A 130 -26.39 -15.06 -23.16
C LYS A 130 -26.37 -13.82 -22.26
N ILE A 131 -25.55 -13.83 -21.21
CA ILE A 131 -25.34 -12.68 -20.28
C ILE A 131 -24.34 -11.68 -20.87
N GLN A 132 -23.62 -12.01 -21.96
CA GLN A 132 -22.67 -11.06 -22.53
C GLN A 132 -23.36 -9.75 -22.87
N THR A 133 -23.38 -8.83 -21.89
CA THR A 133 -23.57 -7.42 -22.12
C THR A 133 -22.55 -6.95 -23.17
N LYS A 134 -22.98 -6.16 -24.12
CA LYS A 134 -22.08 -5.54 -25.11
C LYS A 134 -20.89 -4.99 -24.32
N LYS A 135 -19.67 -5.42 -24.67
CA LYS A 135 -18.47 -4.87 -24.06
C LYS A 135 -18.47 -3.38 -24.36
N GLU A 136 -18.68 -2.57 -23.31
CA GLU A 136 -18.56 -1.13 -23.44
C GLU A 136 -17.08 -0.77 -23.69
N ALA A 137 -16.86 0.15 -24.60
CA ALA A 137 -15.54 0.71 -24.83
C ALA A 137 -15.22 1.70 -23.69
N TYR A 138 -14.15 1.45 -22.94
CA TYR A 138 -13.66 2.40 -21.96
C TYR A 138 -12.86 3.50 -22.65
N ILE A 139 -13.23 4.76 -22.41
CA ILE A 139 -12.48 5.90 -22.92
C ILE A 139 -11.23 6.07 -22.09
N LYS A 140 -10.05 5.95 -22.71
CA LYS A 140 -8.76 6.18 -22.03
C LYS A 140 -8.65 7.66 -21.64
N GLN A 141 -8.63 7.92 -20.33
CA GLN A 141 -8.43 9.27 -19.81
C GLN A 141 -6.94 9.62 -19.84
N LEU A 142 -6.62 10.83 -20.30
CA LEU A 142 -5.28 11.39 -20.28
C LEU A 142 -5.32 12.67 -19.44
N TYR A 143 -4.48 12.72 -18.41
CA TYR A 143 -4.40 13.87 -17.52
C TYR A 143 -3.09 14.63 -17.74
N PRO A 144 -3.11 15.98 -17.64
CA PRO A 144 -1.86 16.75 -17.62
C PRO A 144 -0.98 16.34 -16.44
N LEU A 145 0.33 16.48 -16.62
CA LEU A 145 1.30 16.25 -15.55
C LEU A 145 1.07 17.23 -14.39
N GLY A 146 1.16 16.76 -13.15
CA GLY A 146 0.93 17.57 -11.96
C GLY A 146 -0.51 17.97 -11.67
N TYR A 147 -1.44 17.59 -12.54
CA TYR A 147 -2.85 17.97 -12.38
C TYR A 147 -3.57 17.12 -11.34
N ARG A 148 -3.51 15.78 -11.46
CA ARG A 148 -4.37 14.86 -10.69
C ARG A 148 -3.59 13.74 -10.01
N THR A 149 -3.87 13.54 -8.73
CA THR A 149 -3.58 12.29 -8.02
C THR A 149 -4.83 11.72 -7.37
N GLU A 150 -4.85 10.43 -7.10
CA GLU A 150 -5.97 9.71 -6.50
C GLU A 150 -5.52 9.06 -5.20
N PHE A 151 -6.34 9.19 -4.16
CA PHE A 151 -6.09 8.63 -2.82
C PHE A 151 -7.09 7.55 -2.45
N ASP A 152 -6.61 6.46 -1.81
CA ASP A 152 -7.46 5.45 -1.21
C ASP A 152 -6.80 4.76 -0.01
N PHE A 153 -7.63 4.20 0.87
CA PHE A 153 -7.20 3.28 1.91
C PHE A 153 -7.47 1.83 1.50
N GLY A 154 -6.47 0.98 1.70
CA GLY A 154 -6.60 -0.47 1.61
C GLY A 154 -6.29 -1.15 2.93
N GLU A 155 -6.61 -2.43 3.03
CA GLU A 155 -6.24 -3.26 4.17
C GLU A 155 -5.17 -4.28 3.78
N VAL A 156 -4.18 -4.46 4.65
CA VAL A 156 -3.15 -5.50 4.57
C VAL A 156 -3.18 -6.32 5.85
N LYS A 157 -3.32 -7.63 5.71
CA LYS A 157 -3.24 -8.58 6.83
C LYS A 157 -1.87 -9.24 6.82
N CYS A 158 -1.14 -9.15 7.93
CA CYS A 158 0.19 -9.73 8.10
C CYS A 158 0.41 -10.20 9.55
N LEU A 159 1.48 -10.93 9.76
CA LEU A 159 1.99 -11.26 11.09
C LEU A 159 3.08 -10.27 11.46
N ILE A 160 2.88 -9.53 12.54
CA ILE A 160 3.89 -8.65 13.12
C ILE A 160 4.32 -9.25 14.45
N ASN A 161 5.59 -9.62 14.57
CA ASN A 161 6.11 -10.34 15.74
C ASN A 161 5.20 -11.53 16.09
N GLN A 162 4.89 -12.39 15.10
CA GLN A 162 4.03 -13.57 15.18
C GLN A 162 2.55 -13.30 15.54
N GLN A 163 2.15 -12.05 15.67
CA GLN A 163 0.76 -11.67 15.96
C GLN A 163 0.06 -11.19 14.69
N LYS A 164 -1.14 -11.73 14.45
CA LYS A 164 -1.98 -11.27 13.33
C LYS A 164 -2.37 -9.81 13.52
N ARG A 165 -2.03 -8.98 12.55
CA ARG A 165 -2.39 -7.56 12.48
C ARG A 165 -3.07 -7.24 11.16
N THR A 166 -4.08 -6.38 11.23
CA THR A 166 -4.64 -5.74 10.04
C THR A 166 -4.13 -4.30 10.03
N LEU A 167 -3.33 -3.97 9.02
CA LEU A 167 -2.78 -2.64 8.84
C LEU A 167 -3.56 -1.90 7.75
N THR A 168 -3.66 -0.60 7.89
CA THR A 168 -4.20 0.29 6.86
C THR A 168 -3.08 0.68 5.90
N LEU A 169 -3.30 0.46 4.61
CA LEU A 169 -2.41 0.88 3.53
C LEU A 169 -2.98 2.16 2.90
N ALA A 170 -2.36 3.31 3.16
CA ALA A 170 -2.65 4.54 2.44
C ALA A 170 -1.95 4.51 1.08
N VAL A 171 -2.68 4.77 0.00
CA VAL A 171 -2.16 4.71 -1.37
C VAL A 171 -2.47 6.00 -2.10
N PHE A 172 -1.44 6.58 -2.73
CA PHE A 172 -1.59 7.57 -3.78
C PHE A 172 -1.23 6.96 -5.13
N SER A 173 -2.03 7.27 -6.14
CA SER A 173 -1.80 6.87 -7.52
C SER A 173 -1.83 8.10 -8.42
N CYS A 174 -0.79 8.26 -9.23
CA CYS A 174 -0.63 9.39 -10.15
C CYS A 174 -0.89 8.91 -11.59
N PRO A 175 -2.10 9.13 -12.14
CA PRO A 175 -2.50 8.55 -13.42
C PRO A 175 -1.64 9.01 -14.61
N ALA A 176 -1.12 10.23 -14.57
CA ALA A 176 -0.31 10.78 -15.66
C ALA A 176 1.05 10.11 -15.79
N SER A 177 1.79 9.96 -14.68
CA SER A 177 3.12 9.33 -14.65
C SER A 177 3.09 7.82 -14.41
N GLY A 178 1.95 7.27 -13.98
CA GLY A 178 1.84 5.88 -13.53
C GLY A 178 2.49 5.60 -12.17
N TYR A 179 2.91 6.64 -11.46
CA TYR A 179 3.57 6.54 -10.16
C TYR A 179 2.60 6.09 -9.07
N ARG A 180 3.11 5.30 -8.12
CA ARG A 180 2.39 4.84 -6.95
C ARG A 180 3.22 5.06 -5.70
N TRP A 181 2.55 5.54 -4.66
CA TRP A 181 3.11 5.67 -3.33
C TRP A 181 2.24 4.95 -2.33
N GLY A 182 2.84 4.42 -1.26
CA GLY A 182 2.09 3.72 -0.23
C GLY A 182 2.76 3.73 1.13
N LYS A 183 1.95 3.83 2.18
CA LYS A 183 2.41 3.81 3.57
C LYS A 183 1.47 3.00 4.45
N LEU A 184 2.06 2.21 5.36
CA LEU A 184 1.34 1.39 6.33
C LEU A 184 1.05 2.17 7.61
N TYR A 185 -0.14 1.96 8.16
CA TYR A 185 -0.60 2.54 9.41
C TYR A 185 -1.38 1.52 10.24
N GLU A 186 -1.51 1.76 11.54
CA GLU A 186 -2.28 0.88 12.45
C GLU A 186 -3.81 1.17 12.40
N SER A 187 -4.23 2.28 11.83
CA SER A 187 -5.65 2.69 11.75
C SER A 187 -5.90 3.59 10.53
N ALA A 188 -7.18 3.84 10.24
CA ALA A 188 -7.65 4.74 9.17
C ALA A 188 -8.34 5.99 9.73
N ASN A 189 -7.89 6.52 10.86
CA ASN A 189 -8.49 7.70 11.48
C ASN A 189 -8.08 9.01 10.75
N GLN A 190 -8.67 10.14 11.17
CA GLN A 190 -8.42 11.44 10.54
C GLN A 190 -6.96 11.90 10.63
N GLN A 191 -6.25 11.62 11.72
CA GLN A 191 -4.84 11.97 11.83
C GLN A 191 -3.97 11.17 10.85
N VAL A 192 -4.27 9.88 10.66
CA VAL A 192 -3.60 9.03 9.66
C VAL A 192 -3.85 9.57 8.25
N PHE A 193 -5.09 9.97 7.96
CA PHE A 193 -5.45 10.58 6.68
C PHE A 193 -4.60 11.83 6.41
N LEU A 194 -4.52 12.74 7.36
CA LEU A 194 -3.72 13.97 7.23
C LEU A 194 -2.21 13.67 7.10
N ASP A 195 -1.67 12.77 7.95
CA ASP A 195 -0.26 12.37 7.88
C ASP A 195 0.10 11.75 6.52
N ALA A 196 -0.76 10.90 5.97
CA ALA A 196 -0.53 10.27 4.67
C ALA A 196 -0.38 11.30 3.54
N HIS A 197 -1.22 12.35 3.53
CA HIS A 197 -1.13 13.44 2.56
C HIS A 197 0.16 14.24 2.71
N ILE A 198 0.47 14.64 3.96
CA ILE A 198 1.68 15.40 4.27
C ILE A 198 2.92 14.63 3.83
N ARG A 199 3.02 13.33 4.20
CA ARG A 199 4.15 12.47 3.83
C ARG A 199 4.27 12.25 2.32
N PHE A 200 3.16 12.14 1.62
CA PHE A 200 3.16 12.03 0.17
C PHE A 200 3.67 13.31 -0.50
N PHE A 201 3.17 14.48 -0.06
CA PHE A 201 3.62 15.76 -0.59
C PHE A 201 5.09 16.05 -0.26
N GLU A 202 5.54 15.75 0.96
CA GLU A 202 6.95 15.84 1.35
C GLU A 202 7.85 14.92 0.51
N HIS A 203 7.39 13.68 0.26
CA HIS A 203 8.13 12.71 -0.56
C HIS A 203 8.31 13.20 -1.99
N LEU A 204 7.28 13.76 -2.60
CA LEU A 204 7.35 14.32 -3.96
C LEU A 204 7.94 15.74 -4.00
N LYS A 205 8.11 16.41 -2.86
CA LYS A 205 8.51 17.83 -2.76
C LYS A 205 7.58 18.77 -3.55
N GLY A 206 6.31 18.42 -3.66
CA GLY A 206 5.33 19.17 -4.42
C GLY A 206 3.90 18.69 -4.19
N VAL A 207 2.94 19.45 -4.69
CA VAL A 207 1.50 19.21 -4.50
C VAL A 207 0.79 19.19 -5.85
N TYR A 208 -0.09 18.20 -6.05
CA TYR A 208 -0.98 18.13 -7.20
C TYR A 208 -2.06 19.21 -7.12
N SER A 209 -2.54 19.67 -8.27
CA SER A 209 -3.66 20.65 -8.32
C SER A 209 -4.96 20.04 -7.80
N THR A 210 -5.17 18.74 -8.00
CA THR A 210 -6.40 18.04 -7.65
C THR A 210 -6.07 16.71 -6.97
N VAL A 211 -6.73 16.42 -5.85
CA VAL A 211 -6.70 15.10 -5.21
C VAL A 211 -8.09 14.49 -5.21
N VAL A 212 -8.20 13.30 -5.77
CA VAL A 212 -9.48 12.60 -5.93
C VAL A 212 -9.67 11.55 -4.86
N TYR A 213 -10.84 11.51 -4.28
CA TYR A 213 -11.23 10.67 -3.16
C TYR A 213 -12.48 9.86 -3.45
N ASP A 214 -12.64 8.75 -2.75
CA ASP A 214 -13.93 8.08 -2.60
C ASP A 214 -14.76 8.68 -1.46
N ASN A 215 -16.02 8.24 -1.36
CA ASN A 215 -16.95 8.63 -0.30
C ASN A 215 -16.57 8.02 1.07
N MET A 216 -15.36 8.31 1.57
CA MET A 216 -14.92 7.86 2.89
C MET A 216 -15.22 8.90 3.98
N ARG A 217 -15.38 8.45 5.23
CA ARG A 217 -15.70 9.32 6.39
C ARG A 217 -14.68 10.41 6.65
N ASN A 218 -13.42 10.18 6.29
CA ASN A 218 -12.35 11.17 6.41
C ASN A 218 -12.51 12.34 5.43
N VAL A 219 -13.27 12.14 4.35
CA VAL A 219 -13.48 13.09 3.26
C VAL A 219 -14.85 13.74 3.33
N VAL A 220 -15.92 12.94 3.50
CA VAL A 220 -17.30 13.40 3.53
C VAL A 220 -17.83 13.40 4.95
N LYS A 221 -18.23 14.57 5.43
CA LYS A 221 -18.85 14.77 6.75
C LYS A 221 -20.33 14.41 6.70
N ARG A 222 -21.03 14.85 5.66
CA ARG A 222 -22.47 14.66 5.48
C ARG A 222 -22.85 14.74 4.00
N PHE A 223 -23.83 13.93 3.60
CA PHE A 223 -24.53 14.05 2.31
C PHE A 223 -25.69 15.02 2.49
N VAL A 224 -25.70 16.12 1.75
CA VAL A 224 -26.73 17.17 1.81
C VAL A 224 -27.81 16.92 0.74
N GLY A 225 -27.44 16.26 -0.37
CA GLY A 225 -28.31 15.89 -1.47
C GLY A 225 -27.74 14.76 -2.32
N PRO A 226 -28.42 14.34 -3.40
CA PRO A 226 -27.96 13.26 -4.27
C PRO A 226 -26.56 13.50 -4.88
N HIS A 227 -26.21 14.75 -5.09
CA HIS A 227 -24.93 15.18 -5.70
C HIS A 227 -24.15 16.18 -4.84
N GLU A 228 -24.69 16.59 -3.68
CA GLU A 228 -24.08 17.60 -2.82
C GLU A 228 -23.54 16.97 -1.55
N LYS A 229 -22.27 17.23 -1.27
CA LYS A 229 -21.51 16.64 -0.15
C LYS A 229 -20.84 17.74 0.66
N GLU A 230 -21.04 17.70 1.96
CA GLU A 230 -20.27 18.52 2.90
C GLU A 230 -18.94 17.83 3.21
N LEU A 231 -17.83 18.46 2.87
CA LEU A 231 -16.50 17.92 3.12
C LEU A 231 -16.13 18.02 4.60
N ASN A 232 -15.24 17.12 5.02
CA ASN A 232 -14.68 17.16 6.36
C ASN A 232 -13.83 18.43 6.54
N ASP A 233 -14.05 19.15 7.64
CA ASP A 233 -13.41 20.44 7.93
C ASP A 233 -11.87 20.33 7.92
N GLU A 234 -11.31 19.22 8.40
CA GLU A 234 -9.86 19.00 8.43
C GLU A 234 -9.29 18.80 7.01
N LEU A 235 -10.04 18.15 6.13
CA LEU A 235 -9.67 18.06 4.71
C LEU A 235 -9.71 19.43 4.05
N VAL A 236 -10.73 20.24 4.31
CA VAL A 236 -10.84 21.60 3.76
C VAL A 236 -9.67 22.45 4.21
N LYS A 237 -9.30 22.41 5.50
CA LYS A 237 -8.12 23.13 6.03
C LYS A 237 -6.82 22.69 5.35
N LEU A 238 -6.60 21.37 5.20
CA LEU A 238 -5.44 20.81 4.53
C LEU A 238 -5.37 21.25 3.06
N ALA A 239 -6.51 21.17 2.35
CA ALA A 239 -6.64 21.57 0.95
C ALA A 239 -6.33 23.07 0.74
N LEU A 240 -6.86 23.93 1.59
CA LEU A 240 -6.57 25.37 1.57
C LEU A 240 -5.09 25.66 1.88
N TYR A 241 -4.50 24.94 2.84
CA TYR A 241 -3.09 25.12 3.20
C TYR A 241 -2.17 24.75 2.04
N TYR A 242 -2.35 23.57 1.44
CA TYR A 242 -1.51 23.08 0.34
C TYR A 242 -2.01 23.52 -1.05
N ARG A 243 -3.14 24.22 -1.15
CA ARG A 243 -3.71 24.77 -2.40
C ARG A 243 -4.11 23.73 -3.43
N PHE A 244 -4.62 22.57 -3.00
CA PHE A 244 -5.18 21.59 -3.90
C PHE A 244 -6.72 21.55 -3.84
N GLU A 245 -7.36 21.13 -4.93
CA GLU A 245 -8.80 20.93 -5.01
C GLU A 245 -9.15 19.49 -4.59
N PRO A 246 -9.94 19.28 -3.52
CA PRO A 246 -10.45 17.96 -3.16
C PRO A 246 -11.68 17.62 -4.01
N VAL A 247 -11.58 16.59 -4.85
CA VAL A 247 -12.66 16.08 -5.70
C VAL A 247 -13.13 14.74 -5.15
N VAL A 248 -14.45 14.61 -4.90
CA VAL A 248 -15.06 13.37 -4.40
C VAL A 248 -15.86 12.71 -5.50
N THR A 249 -15.54 11.46 -5.84
CA THR A 249 -16.25 10.70 -6.86
C THR A 249 -17.72 10.51 -6.52
N ASN A 250 -18.58 10.38 -7.53
CA ASN A 250 -19.98 10.11 -7.32
C ASN A 250 -20.20 8.70 -6.78
N ALA A 251 -21.26 8.52 -5.99
CA ALA A 251 -21.65 7.20 -5.51
C ALA A 251 -21.92 6.28 -6.71
N PHE A 252 -21.37 5.06 -6.69
CA PHE A 252 -21.47 4.04 -7.74
C PHE A 252 -20.73 4.34 -9.07
N SER A 253 -19.90 5.37 -9.13
CA SER A 253 -19.10 5.73 -10.31
C SER A 253 -17.69 5.15 -10.25
N GLY A 254 -17.55 3.84 -10.15
CA GLY A 254 -16.25 3.13 -10.04
C GLY A 254 -15.29 3.41 -11.21
N HIS A 255 -15.80 3.90 -12.34
CA HIS A 255 -14.96 4.27 -13.50
C HIS A 255 -14.17 5.57 -13.27
N GLU A 256 -14.63 6.46 -12.37
CA GLU A 256 -13.98 7.75 -12.08
C GLU A 256 -12.70 7.58 -11.25
N LYS A 257 -12.53 6.41 -10.58
CA LYS A 257 -11.43 6.12 -9.65
C LYS A 257 -10.67 4.82 -9.96
N GLY A 258 -10.75 4.34 -11.18
CA GLY A 258 -10.22 3.01 -11.56
C GLY A 258 -8.72 2.82 -11.37
N HIS A 259 -7.93 3.89 -11.27
CA HIS A 259 -6.48 3.80 -11.12
C HIS A 259 -6.06 3.47 -9.68
N VAL A 260 -6.62 4.13 -8.66
CA VAL A 260 -6.18 3.93 -7.28
C VAL A 260 -6.70 2.63 -6.67
N GLU A 261 -7.95 2.22 -6.93
CA GLU A 261 -8.45 0.91 -6.49
C GLU A 261 -7.59 -0.24 -7.03
N LYS A 262 -7.23 -0.16 -8.32
CA LYS A 262 -6.29 -1.08 -8.93
C LYS A 262 -4.90 -0.97 -8.31
N SER A 263 -4.46 0.23 -7.96
CA SER A 263 -3.15 0.47 -7.32
C SER A 263 -3.07 -0.13 -5.91
N VAL A 264 -4.13 0.00 -5.09
CA VAL A 264 -4.24 -0.68 -3.78
C VAL A 264 -4.08 -2.20 -3.96
N GLN A 265 -4.79 -2.78 -4.92
CA GLN A 265 -4.71 -4.23 -5.19
C GLN A 265 -3.31 -4.64 -5.68
N VAL A 266 -2.71 -3.86 -6.58
CA VAL A 266 -1.37 -4.11 -7.14
C VAL A 266 -0.32 -4.05 -6.05
N LEU A 267 -0.28 -2.99 -5.23
CA LEU A 267 0.67 -2.83 -4.13
C LEU A 267 0.54 -3.98 -3.11
N ARG A 268 -0.69 -4.29 -2.68
CA ARG A 268 -0.95 -5.37 -1.75
C ARG A 268 -0.48 -6.72 -2.28
N ARG A 269 -0.75 -7.02 -3.55
CA ARG A 269 -0.32 -8.28 -4.18
C ARG A 269 1.20 -8.33 -4.36
N LYS A 270 1.80 -7.27 -4.85
CA LYS A 270 3.24 -7.23 -5.13
C LYS A 270 4.06 -7.38 -3.84
N ALA A 271 3.69 -6.66 -2.78
CA ALA A 271 4.44 -6.67 -1.54
C ALA A 271 4.11 -7.86 -0.62
N PHE A 272 2.83 -8.27 -0.50
CA PHE A 272 2.41 -9.11 0.63
C PHE A 272 1.89 -10.51 0.24
N ILE A 273 1.93 -10.92 -1.04
CA ILE A 273 1.56 -12.31 -1.40
C ILE A 273 2.65 -13.30 -1.01
N LYS A 274 3.93 -12.95 -1.26
CA LYS A 274 5.06 -13.87 -1.04
C LYS A 274 5.62 -13.79 0.38
N GLN A 275 5.49 -12.63 1.02
CA GLN A 275 5.96 -12.38 2.37
C GLN A 275 4.88 -11.66 3.15
N TYR A 276 4.48 -12.21 4.29
CA TYR A 276 3.43 -11.67 5.15
C TYR A 276 3.83 -11.68 6.64
N GLU A 277 5.05 -12.13 6.97
CA GLU A 277 5.62 -12.18 8.32
C GLU A 277 6.74 -11.15 8.46
N PHE A 278 6.66 -10.30 9.49
CA PHE A 278 7.58 -9.22 9.74
C PHE A 278 7.83 -9.07 11.24
N GLU A 279 9.02 -8.62 11.62
CA GLU A 279 9.39 -8.35 13.02
C GLU A 279 8.68 -7.10 13.57
N SER A 280 8.49 -6.09 12.71
CA SER A 280 7.84 -4.82 13.08
C SER A 280 7.08 -4.22 11.90
N ILE A 281 6.29 -3.18 12.16
CA ILE A 281 5.60 -2.42 11.11
C ILE A 281 6.60 -1.69 10.22
N GLU A 282 7.70 -1.19 10.79
CA GLU A 282 8.79 -0.54 10.06
C GLU A 282 9.48 -1.52 9.11
N HIS A 283 9.65 -2.79 9.51
CA HIS A 283 10.15 -3.84 8.64
C HIS A 283 9.17 -4.12 7.48
N ALA A 284 7.88 -4.21 7.77
CA ALA A 284 6.84 -4.36 6.74
C ALA A 284 6.79 -3.15 5.78
N GLN A 285 7.00 -1.92 6.31
CA GLN A 285 7.09 -0.71 5.48
C GLN A 285 8.30 -0.73 4.56
N LYS A 286 9.48 -1.08 5.05
CA LYS A 286 10.69 -1.22 4.20
C LYS A 286 10.47 -2.23 3.05
N HIS A 287 9.79 -3.34 3.35
CA HIS A 287 9.45 -4.34 2.33
C HIS A 287 8.46 -3.77 1.29
N LEU A 288 7.47 -3.00 1.72
CA LEU A 288 6.55 -2.29 0.83
C LEU A 288 7.29 -1.27 -0.03
N ASP A 289 8.23 -0.51 0.56
CA ASP A 289 9.01 0.50 -0.16
C ASP A 289 9.82 -0.10 -1.31
N LEU A 290 10.44 -1.28 -1.08
CA LEU A 290 11.14 -2.02 -2.15
C LEU A 290 10.19 -2.44 -3.27
N ALA A 291 9.00 -2.92 -2.93
CA ALA A 291 7.99 -3.28 -3.92
C ALA A 291 7.48 -2.06 -4.72
N ILE A 292 7.37 -0.90 -4.07
CA ILE A 292 6.99 0.37 -4.70
C ILE A 292 8.08 0.83 -5.67
N VAL A 293 9.35 0.76 -5.29
CA VAL A 293 10.49 1.09 -6.17
C VAL A 293 10.43 0.26 -7.46
N ASP A 294 10.26 -1.07 -7.32
CA ASP A 294 10.17 -1.97 -8.46
C ASP A 294 8.96 -1.69 -9.36
N LEU A 295 7.80 -1.38 -8.78
CA LEU A 295 6.60 -1.02 -9.54
C LEU A 295 6.70 0.32 -10.27
N ASN A 296 7.54 1.23 -9.79
CA ASN A 296 7.70 2.57 -10.34
C ASN A 296 8.88 2.70 -11.32
N LEU A 297 9.59 1.62 -11.65
CA LEU A 297 10.71 1.64 -12.61
C LEU A 297 10.35 2.23 -13.98
N THR A 298 9.10 2.06 -14.40
CA THR A 298 8.59 2.57 -15.68
C THR A 298 7.81 3.89 -15.55
N SER A 299 7.77 4.45 -14.34
CA SER A 299 7.06 5.71 -14.07
C SER A 299 7.85 6.91 -14.59
N THR A 300 7.12 7.92 -15.09
CA THR A 300 7.68 9.21 -15.51
C THR A 300 7.56 10.27 -14.41
N ILE A 301 7.63 9.89 -13.14
CA ILE A 301 7.41 10.79 -11.99
C ILE A 301 8.38 11.96 -11.96
N SER A 302 9.64 11.80 -12.37
CA SER A 302 10.63 12.88 -12.42
C SER A 302 10.19 14.04 -13.33
N THR A 303 9.55 13.72 -14.45
CA THR A 303 8.98 14.72 -15.36
C THR A 303 7.74 15.38 -14.76
N GLU A 304 6.92 14.62 -14.05
CA GLU A 304 5.71 15.11 -13.39
C GLU A 304 6.02 16.01 -12.20
N GLN A 305 7.06 15.70 -11.42
CA GLN A 305 7.50 16.51 -10.28
C GLN A 305 7.81 17.97 -10.65
N ALA A 306 8.35 18.21 -11.84
CA ALA A 306 8.63 19.55 -12.34
C ALA A 306 7.36 20.40 -12.59
N GLN A 307 6.19 19.78 -12.68
CA GLN A 307 4.90 20.41 -12.91
C GLN A 307 4.03 20.52 -11.64
N LEU A 308 4.51 19.97 -10.52
CA LEU A 308 3.80 20.08 -9.24
C LEU A 308 3.86 21.51 -8.71
N GLN A 309 2.83 21.90 -7.95
CA GLN A 309 2.86 23.14 -7.19
C GLN A 309 3.94 23.07 -6.10
N GLU A 310 4.55 24.20 -5.80
CA GLU A 310 5.55 24.30 -4.74
C GLU A 310 4.98 23.85 -3.40
N LEU A 311 5.74 22.99 -2.71
CA LEU A 311 5.39 22.49 -1.40
C LEU A 311 5.52 23.61 -0.37
N ARG A 312 4.44 23.89 0.35
CA ARG A 312 4.49 24.72 1.56
C ARG A 312 5.12 23.93 2.71
N GLY A 313 5.51 24.64 3.76
CA GLY A 313 6.05 24.03 4.97
C GLY A 313 5.12 22.95 5.58
N PHE A 314 5.54 22.40 6.70
CA PHE A 314 4.78 21.35 7.39
C PHE A 314 3.41 21.86 7.86
N TYR A 315 2.33 21.16 7.51
CA TYR A 315 0.99 21.42 8.04
C TYR A 315 0.87 20.83 9.44
N ASP A 316 0.62 21.70 10.42
CA ASP A 316 0.46 21.31 11.82
C ASP A 316 -0.93 20.68 12.06
N TYR A 317 -1.01 19.34 11.96
CA TYR A 317 -2.22 18.55 12.21
C TYR A 317 -2.34 18.06 13.66
N GLY A 318 -1.51 18.57 14.57
CA GLY A 318 -1.48 18.13 15.95
C GLY A 318 -2.76 18.50 16.70
N VAL A 319 -3.38 17.51 17.34
CA VAL A 319 -4.51 17.77 18.23
C VAL A 319 -4.01 18.46 19.48
N THR A 320 -4.49 19.68 19.69
CA THR A 320 -4.02 20.57 20.76
C THR A 320 -4.90 20.46 21.99
N THR A 321 -4.28 20.25 23.15
CA THR A 321 -4.94 20.26 24.47
C THR A 321 -4.10 21.07 25.47
N LYS A 322 -4.77 21.66 26.47
CA LYS A 322 -4.07 22.34 27.58
C LYS A 322 -4.02 21.38 28.76
N GLN A 323 -2.85 21.21 29.37
CA GLN A 323 -2.61 20.34 30.51
C GLN A 323 -1.89 21.10 31.61
N THR A 324 -2.18 20.77 32.86
CA THR A 324 -1.42 21.27 34.02
C THR A 324 -0.33 20.27 34.36
N VAL A 325 0.88 20.75 34.55
CA VAL A 325 2.03 19.95 34.97
C VAL A 325 1.86 19.54 36.44
N ASP A 326 1.92 18.24 36.71
CA ASP A 326 1.78 17.73 38.06
C ASP A 326 3.03 17.97 38.94
N LYS A 327 2.92 17.65 40.23
CA LYS A 327 4.01 17.83 41.20
C LYS A 327 5.26 16.97 40.95
N TYR A 328 5.16 15.98 40.07
CA TYR A 328 6.23 15.09 39.64
C TYR A 328 6.80 15.48 38.28
N SER A 329 6.43 16.63 37.75
CA SER A 329 6.86 17.14 36.45
C SER A 329 6.37 16.29 35.25
N PHE A 330 5.11 15.84 35.32
CA PHE A 330 4.47 15.15 34.22
C PHE A 330 3.25 15.88 33.68
N VAL A 331 2.98 15.70 32.38
CA VAL A 331 1.68 15.90 31.77
C VAL A 331 1.03 14.55 31.50
N HIS A 332 -0.30 14.47 31.57
CA HIS A 332 -1.06 13.23 31.43
C HIS A 332 -1.81 13.23 30.12
N VAL A 333 -1.48 12.32 29.20
CA VAL A 333 -2.10 12.22 27.88
C VAL A 333 -2.40 10.76 27.54
N GLY A 334 -3.66 10.47 27.22
CA GLY A 334 -4.07 9.13 26.81
C GLY A 334 -3.77 8.04 27.84
N GLY A 335 -3.91 8.33 29.14
CA GLY A 335 -3.62 7.41 30.24
C GLY A 335 -2.14 7.22 30.56
N ASN A 336 -1.24 7.95 29.91
CA ASN A 336 0.22 7.86 30.05
C ASN A 336 0.82 9.16 30.59
N TYR A 337 2.06 9.08 31.08
CA TYR A 337 2.79 10.16 31.73
C TYR A 337 4.00 10.57 30.91
N TYR A 338 4.15 11.88 30.64
CA TYR A 338 5.23 12.44 29.83
C TYR A 338 5.94 13.53 30.62
N SER A 339 7.24 13.39 30.81
CA SER A 339 8.00 14.36 31.61
C SER A 339 8.17 15.68 30.89
N VAL A 340 8.22 16.73 31.66
CA VAL A 340 8.53 18.11 31.23
C VAL A 340 9.55 18.72 32.17
N PRO A 341 10.24 19.82 31.78
CA PRO A 341 11.17 20.49 32.70
C PRO A 341 10.54 20.84 34.04
N ASP A 342 11.29 20.58 35.14
CA ASP A 342 10.82 20.66 36.53
C ASP A 342 10.40 22.07 36.97
N TYR A 343 10.89 23.10 36.31
CA TYR A 343 10.48 24.49 36.56
C TYR A 343 9.03 24.80 36.11
N LEU A 344 8.40 23.88 35.37
CA LEU A 344 7.03 24.08 34.90
C LEU A 344 5.97 23.46 35.83
N VAL A 345 6.37 22.85 36.94
CA VAL A 345 5.43 22.27 37.90
C VAL A 345 4.37 23.28 38.34
N GLY A 346 3.09 22.87 38.26
CA GLY A 346 1.91 23.71 38.55
C GLY A 346 1.51 24.67 37.42
N GLN A 347 2.29 24.78 36.34
CA GLN A 347 1.95 25.64 35.21
C GLN A 347 1.09 24.89 34.17
N LYS A 348 0.34 25.66 33.37
CA LYS A 348 -0.40 25.15 32.23
C LYS A 348 0.48 25.17 30.99
N VAL A 349 0.60 24.03 30.32
CA VAL A 349 1.32 23.87 29.05
C VAL A 349 0.37 23.43 27.95
N THR A 350 0.71 23.71 26.71
CA THR A 350 -0.01 23.24 25.53
C THR A 350 0.60 21.94 25.05
N VAL A 351 -0.21 20.91 24.90
CA VAL A 351 0.21 19.62 24.38
C VAL A 351 -0.36 19.45 22.99
N LYS A 352 0.50 19.21 22.01
CA LYS A 352 0.15 18.85 20.62
C LYS A 352 0.43 17.38 20.40
N ARG A 353 -0.63 16.61 20.16
CA ARG A 353 -0.54 15.17 19.90
C ARG A 353 -0.62 14.92 18.40
N TYR A 354 0.44 14.35 17.84
CA TYR A 354 0.51 13.83 16.49
C TYR A 354 0.30 12.30 16.47
N LEU A 355 0.52 11.68 15.34
CA LEU A 355 0.31 10.24 15.18
C LEU A 355 1.25 9.40 16.06
N ASN A 356 2.55 9.71 16.05
CA ASN A 356 3.58 8.93 16.75
C ASN A 356 4.35 9.76 17.79
N GLU A 357 4.12 11.04 17.84
CA GLU A 357 4.84 11.94 18.75
C GLU A 357 3.91 12.90 19.48
N LEU A 358 4.39 13.38 20.60
CA LEU A 358 3.72 14.36 21.43
C LEU A 358 4.70 15.50 21.65
N LYS A 359 4.32 16.72 21.27
CA LYS A 359 5.09 17.94 21.50
C LYS A 359 4.42 18.76 22.61
N ILE A 360 5.21 19.14 23.59
CA ILE A 360 4.75 19.99 24.68
C ILE A 360 5.32 21.38 24.43
N VAL A 361 4.45 22.37 24.42
CA VAL A 361 4.75 23.76 24.06
C VAL A 361 4.49 24.65 25.27
N GLY A 362 5.49 25.41 25.65
CA GLY A 362 5.41 26.47 26.67
C GLY A 362 6.00 27.74 26.12
N SER A 363 5.37 28.90 26.40
CA SER A 363 5.81 30.20 25.91
C SER A 363 6.13 30.24 24.41
N SER A 364 5.27 29.58 23.60
CA SER A 364 5.37 29.48 22.12
C SER A 364 6.56 28.68 21.60
N GLN A 365 7.30 27.96 22.44
CA GLN A 365 8.41 27.12 22.06
C GLN A 365 8.15 25.66 22.45
N VAL A 366 8.67 24.72 21.66
CA VAL A 366 8.64 23.28 22.00
C VAL A 366 9.64 23.06 23.13
N ILE A 367 9.13 22.65 24.29
CA ILE A 367 9.92 22.42 25.51
C ILE A 367 10.21 20.94 25.78
N ALA A 368 9.41 20.04 25.21
CA ALA A 368 9.64 18.61 25.26
C ALA A 368 8.99 17.92 24.06
N THR A 369 9.64 16.85 23.60
CA THR A 369 9.10 15.94 22.57
C THR A 369 9.22 14.51 23.06
N HIS A 370 8.14 13.75 22.95
CA HIS A 370 8.09 12.34 23.37
C HIS A 370 7.45 11.48 22.29
N SER A 371 7.94 10.25 22.14
CA SER A 371 7.21 9.22 21.39
C SER A 371 5.98 8.79 22.18
N ILE A 372 4.84 8.62 21.50
CA ILE A 372 3.60 8.17 22.13
C ILE A 372 3.77 6.76 22.68
N GLN A 373 3.48 6.60 23.96
CA GLN A 373 3.56 5.30 24.64
C GLN A 373 2.31 4.48 24.33
N LYS A 374 2.50 3.19 24.01
CA LYS A 374 1.41 2.23 23.81
C LYS A 374 1.02 1.60 25.16
N GLY A 375 -0.28 1.38 25.36
CA GLY A 375 -0.85 0.90 26.60
C GLY A 375 -1.20 2.02 27.59
N GLU A 376 -1.48 1.66 28.83
CA GLU A 376 -1.86 2.59 29.89
C GLU A 376 -0.81 2.65 31.01
N LYS A 377 -0.81 3.76 31.75
CA LYS A 377 0.09 3.99 32.89
C LYS A 377 1.59 3.86 32.57
N GLN A 378 1.95 4.12 31.29
CA GLN A 378 3.33 4.14 30.87
C GLN A 378 3.95 5.51 31.13
N TYR A 379 5.28 5.52 31.36
CA TYR A 379 6.04 6.73 31.61
C TYR A 379 7.07 6.92 30.50
N SER A 380 7.04 8.09 29.86
CA SER A 380 8.10 8.58 28.98
C SER A 380 8.86 9.67 29.71
N VAL A 381 10.12 9.43 30.02
CA VAL A 381 10.93 10.32 30.86
C VAL A 381 12.24 10.70 30.20
N ASP A 382 12.60 11.96 30.39
CA ASP A 382 13.92 12.50 30.02
C ASP A 382 14.61 13.03 31.28
N ILE A 383 15.84 12.60 31.55
CA ILE A 383 16.61 13.03 32.71
C ILE A 383 16.87 14.54 32.72
N ARG A 384 17.00 15.13 31.54
CA ARG A 384 17.25 16.56 31.38
C ARG A 384 16.14 17.43 31.96
N HIS A 385 14.93 16.91 32.02
CA HIS A 385 13.78 17.61 32.59
C HIS A 385 13.85 17.78 34.11
N TYR A 386 14.74 17.08 34.79
CA TYR A 386 14.87 17.08 36.25
C TYR A 386 16.21 17.61 36.75
N LEU A 387 17.04 18.15 35.88
CA LEU A 387 18.40 18.54 36.21
C LEU A 387 18.47 19.55 37.35
N THR A 388 17.62 20.59 37.36
CA THR A 388 17.57 21.58 38.42
C THR A 388 17.30 20.97 39.79
N THR A 389 16.35 20.02 39.85
CA THR A 389 16.02 19.30 41.09
C THR A 389 17.13 18.33 41.48
N PHE A 390 17.70 17.58 40.54
CA PHE A 390 18.77 16.63 40.85
C PHE A 390 20.07 17.29 41.24
N LEU A 391 20.44 18.41 40.66
CA LEU A 391 21.63 19.16 41.07
C LEU A 391 21.54 19.68 42.53
N ARG A 392 20.31 20.01 42.97
CA ARG A 392 20.03 20.35 44.39
C ARG A 392 20.04 19.13 45.31
N LYS A 393 19.58 17.98 44.81
CA LYS A 393 19.44 16.71 45.60
C LYS A 393 20.04 15.52 44.84
N PRO A 394 21.38 15.49 44.63
CA PRO A 394 22.00 14.44 43.77
C PRO A 394 21.77 13.01 44.24
N LYS A 395 21.66 12.80 45.55
CA LYS A 395 21.41 11.43 46.14
C LYS A 395 20.03 10.87 45.75
N SER A 396 19.06 11.72 45.35
CA SER A 396 17.72 11.27 44.90
C SER A 396 17.73 10.61 43.54
N LEU A 397 18.81 10.74 42.75
CA LEU A 397 18.93 10.20 41.41
C LEU A 397 18.90 8.67 41.37
N GLU A 398 19.60 8.02 42.27
CA GLU A 398 19.81 6.54 42.25
C GLU A 398 18.47 5.77 42.26
N HIS A 399 17.52 6.19 43.08
CA HIS A 399 16.22 5.55 43.23
C HIS A 399 15.11 6.23 42.40
N SER A 400 15.47 7.17 41.57
CA SER A 400 14.49 7.92 40.77
C SER A 400 13.80 7.06 39.71
N LEU A 401 12.52 7.40 39.45
CA LEU A 401 11.77 6.85 38.33
C LEU A 401 12.50 7.08 37.00
N VAL A 402 13.18 8.20 36.87
CA VAL A 402 13.92 8.61 35.67
C VAL A 402 15.00 7.57 35.31
N LEU A 403 15.90 7.25 36.24
CA LEU A 403 16.90 6.21 35.99
C LEU A 403 16.29 4.82 35.84
N LYS A 404 15.21 4.53 36.59
CA LYS A 404 14.51 3.24 36.48
C LYS A 404 13.92 3.02 35.06
N LYS A 405 13.44 4.07 34.41
CA LYS A 405 12.85 4.02 33.06
C LYS A 405 13.86 4.21 31.92
N THR A 406 15.11 4.51 32.24
CA THR A 406 16.24 4.59 31.29
C THR A 406 17.33 3.56 31.61
N PRO A 407 17.10 2.25 31.29
CA PRO A 407 17.97 1.17 31.77
C PRO A 407 19.44 1.29 31.36
N LYS A 408 19.71 1.74 30.13
CA LYS A 408 21.09 1.94 29.65
C LYS A 408 21.80 3.03 30.45
N LEU A 409 21.15 4.19 30.65
CA LEU A 409 21.70 5.28 31.43
C LEU A 409 21.85 4.92 32.90
N ARG A 410 20.90 4.15 33.46
CA ARG A 410 20.99 3.62 34.82
C ARG A 410 22.23 2.70 35.01
N ARG A 411 22.50 1.85 34.02
CA ARG A 411 23.68 0.96 34.07
C ARG A 411 24.96 1.77 34.07
N CYS A 412 25.10 2.75 33.16
CA CYS A 412 26.25 3.65 33.11
C CYS A 412 26.44 4.38 34.46
N PHE A 413 25.35 4.96 35.03
CA PHE A 413 25.37 5.64 36.30
C PHE A 413 25.85 4.73 37.44
N LEU A 414 25.25 3.56 37.62
CA LEU A 414 25.61 2.63 38.70
C LEU A 414 27.02 2.10 38.56
N GLN A 415 27.50 1.88 37.36
CA GLN A 415 28.84 1.33 37.10
C GLN A 415 29.94 2.36 37.33
N TYR A 416 29.73 3.62 36.94
CA TYR A 416 30.82 4.61 36.90
C TYR A 416 30.62 5.81 37.83
N TYR A 417 29.36 6.20 38.11
CA TYR A 417 29.07 7.47 38.77
C TYR A 417 28.26 7.39 40.08
N GLN A 418 27.98 6.16 40.59
CA GLN A 418 27.18 5.98 41.80
C GLN A 418 27.73 6.77 43.00
N LYS A 419 29.07 6.81 43.13
CA LYS A 419 29.77 7.56 44.20
C LYS A 419 29.89 9.05 43.92
N THR A 420 29.70 9.48 42.67
CA THR A 420 29.86 10.86 42.22
C THR A 420 28.66 11.36 41.43
N PRO A 421 27.41 11.27 41.97
CA PRO A 421 26.20 11.61 41.23
C PRO A 421 26.14 13.04 40.75
N ARG A 422 26.79 13.98 41.46
CA ARG A 422 26.86 15.38 41.07
C ARG A 422 27.65 15.56 39.76
N ARG A 423 28.77 14.85 39.63
CA ARG A 423 29.60 14.88 38.42
C ARG A 423 28.83 14.32 37.21
N PHE A 424 28.10 13.21 37.39
CA PHE A 424 27.21 12.70 36.36
C PHE A 424 26.19 13.72 35.89
N LEU A 425 25.53 14.41 36.82
CA LEU A 425 24.52 15.43 36.48
C LEU A 425 25.12 16.66 35.79
N GLN A 426 26.30 17.09 36.19
CA GLN A 426 27.04 18.20 35.54
C GLN A 426 27.41 17.82 34.10
N PHE A 427 27.82 16.58 33.88
CA PHE A 427 28.11 16.11 32.54
C PHE A 427 26.84 16.09 31.67
N VAL A 428 25.69 15.61 32.17
CA VAL A 428 24.40 15.65 31.48
C VAL A 428 23.99 17.09 31.15
N GLU A 429 24.24 18.04 32.06
CA GLU A 429 23.97 19.48 31.87
C GLU A 429 24.81 20.09 30.74
N GLN A 430 26.06 19.68 30.59
CA GLN A 430 26.94 20.13 29.50
C GLN A 430 26.56 19.55 28.11
N HIS A 431 25.81 18.46 28.09
CA HIS A 431 25.46 17.72 26.86
C HIS A 431 23.94 17.66 26.61
N LEU A 432 23.23 18.73 26.83
CA LEU A 432 21.76 18.83 26.67
C LEU A 432 21.27 18.56 25.27
N GLY A 433 22.09 18.84 24.24
CA GLY A 433 21.75 18.68 22.83
C GLY A 433 21.94 17.26 22.29
N ASP A 434 22.65 16.39 23.04
CA ASP A 434 23.01 15.06 22.56
C ASP A 434 21.86 14.07 22.71
N SER A 435 21.85 13.03 21.89
CA SER A 435 20.93 11.89 22.10
C SER A 435 21.32 11.12 23.36
N ILE A 436 20.37 10.40 23.98
CA ILE A 436 20.67 9.59 25.18
C ILE A 436 21.76 8.55 24.90
N ASP A 437 21.79 7.95 23.70
CA ASP A 437 22.82 6.97 23.34
C ASP A 437 24.21 7.64 23.17
N GLN A 438 24.29 8.83 22.58
CA GLN A 438 25.51 9.63 22.50
C GLN A 438 26.00 10.03 23.89
N LEU A 439 25.10 10.52 24.72
CA LEU A 439 25.40 10.90 26.12
C LEU A 439 25.98 9.72 26.90
N ILE A 440 25.46 8.51 26.75
CA ILE A 440 25.99 7.31 27.42
C ILE A 440 27.41 7.00 26.94
N ILE A 441 27.68 7.05 25.63
CA ILE A 441 29.00 6.80 25.06
C ILE A 441 30.02 7.78 25.65
N GLN A 442 29.70 9.06 25.66
CA GLN A 442 30.58 10.12 26.16
C GLN A 442 30.81 10.00 27.69
N LEU A 443 29.76 9.67 28.46
CA LEU A 443 29.87 9.40 29.89
C LEU A 443 30.82 8.22 30.19
N GLU A 444 30.73 7.14 29.42
CA GLU A 444 31.60 5.97 29.61
C GLU A 444 33.03 6.28 29.15
N GLU A 445 33.23 7.06 28.08
CA GLU A 445 34.56 7.51 27.64
C GLU A 445 35.24 8.40 28.68
N GLU A 446 34.49 9.32 29.29
CA GLU A 446 35.04 10.16 30.36
C GLU A 446 35.41 9.35 31.58
N ALA A 447 34.52 8.42 31.99
CA ALA A 447 34.79 7.54 33.13
C ALA A 447 36.05 6.65 32.93
N ILE A 448 36.31 6.22 31.69
CA ILE A 448 37.49 5.43 31.35
C ILE A 448 38.76 6.28 31.34
N LYS A 449 38.69 7.52 30.85
CA LYS A 449 39.80 8.48 30.84
C LYS A 449 40.26 8.81 32.27
N ASP A 450 39.32 8.80 33.20
CA ASP A 450 39.61 9.10 34.62
C ASP A 450 39.98 7.83 35.39
N GLN A 451 41.20 7.33 35.16
CA GLN A 451 41.74 6.05 35.67
C GLN A 451 41.62 5.85 37.21
N LYS A 452 41.23 6.88 37.96
CA LYS A 452 41.03 6.80 39.43
C LYS A 452 39.68 6.15 39.80
N VAL A 453 38.74 5.99 38.87
CA VAL A 453 37.38 5.59 39.23
C VAL A 453 37.10 4.13 38.90
N PHE A 454 37.50 3.59 37.74
CA PHE A 454 37.20 2.18 37.41
C PHE A 454 38.16 1.56 36.38
N LYS A 455 38.65 0.33 36.69
CA LYS A 455 39.43 -0.52 35.78
C LYS A 455 38.58 -1.54 34.98
N THR A 456 37.35 -1.24 34.71
CA THR A 456 36.42 -2.13 34.00
C THR A 456 36.27 -1.76 32.50
N PRO A 457 36.18 -2.72 31.58
CA PRO A 457 36.01 -2.45 30.16
C PRO A 457 34.64 -1.77 29.88
N PRO A 458 34.52 -1.07 28.75
CA PRO A 458 33.25 -0.44 28.35
C PRO A 458 32.08 -1.43 28.37
N SER A 459 30.92 -0.96 28.77
CA SER A 459 29.71 -1.80 28.77
C SER A 459 29.37 -2.29 27.38
N ARG A 460 28.69 -3.43 27.29
CA ARG A 460 28.18 -3.96 26.03
C ARG A 460 27.31 -2.92 25.27
N ALA A 461 26.55 -2.10 26.01
CA ALA A 461 25.73 -1.04 25.45
C ALA A 461 26.53 0.04 24.72
N VAL A 462 27.74 0.41 25.23
CA VAL A 462 28.64 1.35 24.54
C VAL A 462 29.18 0.77 23.26
N ASN A 463 29.58 -0.50 23.28
CA ASN A 463 30.08 -1.17 22.09
C ASN A 463 28.99 -1.31 21.02
N GLU A 464 27.77 -1.65 21.41
CA GLU A 464 26.62 -1.72 20.50
C GLU A 464 26.30 -0.33 19.90
N ALA A 465 26.29 0.73 20.71
CA ALA A 465 26.03 2.10 20.23
C ALA A 465 27.17 2.65 19.35
N ARG A 466 28.44 2.32 19.65
CA ARG A 466 29.59 2.63 18.77
C ARG A 466 29.46 1.97 17.41
N ASN A 467 29.12 0.69 17.39
CA ASN A 467 28.92 -0.03 16.14
C ASN A 467 27.79 0.59 15.32
N GLN A 468 26.65 0.93 15.93
CA GLN A 468 25.55 1.61 15.27
C GLN A 468 25.95 2.99 14.72
N LEU A 469 26.73 3.78 15.47
CA LEU A 469 27.24 5.06 15.01
C LEU A 469 28.25 4.92 13.86
N GLN A 470 29.12 3.92 13.90
CA GLN A 470 30.04 3.63 12.80
C GLN A 470 29.28 3.23 11.53
N GLU A 471 28.30 2.33 11.64
CA GLU A 471 27.42 1.95 10.53
C GLU A 471 26.66 3.17 9.95
N TYR A 472 26.13 4.03 10.83
CA TYR A 472 25.45 5.25 10.41
C TYR A 472 26.39 6.21 9.67
N ASN A 473 27.60 6.42 10.18
CA ASN A 473 28.60 7.28 9.55
C ASN A 473 29.08 6.73 8.19
N VAL A 474 29.24 5.42 8.06
CA VAL A 474 29.56 4.75 6.79
C VAL A 474 28.44 4.97 5.76
N ILE A 475 27.19 4.77 6.18
CA ILE A 475 26.01 5.00 5.33
C ILE A 475 25.92 6.48 4.90
N HIS A 476 26.22 7.40 5.82
CA HIS A 476 26.18 8.84 5.54
C HIS A 476 27.32 9.29 4.61
N GLN A 477 28.51 8.69 4.72
CA GLN A 477 29.63 8.93 3.81
C GLN A 477 29.36 8.36 2.41
N VAL A 478 28.80 7.16 2.31
CA VAL A 478 28.41 6.55 1.03
C VAL A 478 27.36 7.42 0.32
N ARG A 479 26.36 7.95 1.05
CA ARG A 479 25.37 8.88 0.47
C ARG A 479 25.96 10.21 -0.02
N LYS A 480 27.04 10.70 0.60
CA LYS A 480 27.74 11.92 0.14
C LYS A 480 28.57 11.69 -1.13
N VAL A 481 29.01 10.45 -1.36
CA VAL A 481 29.79 10.07 -2.56
C VAL A 481 28.88 9.76 -3.75
N THR A 482 27.68 9.24 -3.51
CA THR A 482 26.69 8.92 -4.56
C THR A 482 25.83 10.12 -4.99
N ASN A 483 25.93 11.26 -4.30
CA ASN A 483 25.23 12.52 -4.64
C ASN A 483 26.19 13.60 -5.18
N LYS A 484 27.38 13.23 -5.63
CA LYS A 484 28.26 13.99 -6.50
C LYS A 484 28.28 13.32 -7.88
#